data_90e164dd6455fb025beb004aa439b902
#
_entry.id   90e164dd6455fb025beb004aa439b902
#
_cell.length_a   1.000
_cell.length_b   1.000
_cell.length_c   1.000
_cell.angle_alpha   90.00
_cell.angle_beta   90.00
_cell.angle_gamma   90.00
#
_symmetry.space_group_name_H-M   'P 1'
#
loop_
_entity.id
_entity.type
_entity.pdbx_description
1 polymer ?
#
loop_
_entity_poly.entity_id
_entity_poly.type
_entity_poly.pdbx_seq_one_letter_code
_entity_poly.pdbx_strand_id
1 'polypeptide(L)'
;MEQIIVEASPREDRGKNAARRLRTTGQIPGVLYGGKGAPVAVAVNAKQLAGIFRSESGHNTIFKVKFGTQQHTAILKDWQVDPVKGSLIHVDLLKIAMDVRMKVKVPVHTFGEPQGVKLQGGIFEMVTREVEIECLPGEIPGEFRVDVSELMIGKQLRVGDLPVDPAKMTLVTDPQRVIAHVVALRVEEEKPAEAVAAEAAVPAEPEVIKKGKKEEEGEEVAEAAEEKPKEKEKEKDKDKEKKK
;
A
#
# COMPACT_ATOMS: atom_id res chain seq x y z
N MET A 1 15.84 21.20 -15.86
CA MET A 1 15.26 20.46 -14.70
C MET A 1 14.86 21.49 -13.66
N GLU A 2 13.57 21.60 -13.37
CA GLU A 2 13.09 22.47 -12.30
C GLU A 2 13.57 21.92 -10.96
N GLN A 3 14.35 22.72 -10.23
CA GLN A 3 14.83 22.31 -8.91
C GLN A 3 13.71 22.53 -7.89
N ILE A 4 12.98 21.48 -7.59
CA ILE A 4 11.93 21.50 -6.56
C ILE A 4 12.64 21.62 -5.20
N ILE A 5 12.26 22.66 -4.42
CA ILE A 5 12.77 22.87 -3.07
C ILE A 5 11.67 22.53 -2.08
N VAL A 6 11.96 21.63 -1.16
CA VAL A 6 11.04 21.20 -0.11
C VAL A 6 11.55 21.70 1.23
N GLU A 7 10.73 22.41 1.96
CA GLU A 7 11.06 22.90 3.29
C GLU A 7 10.78 21.84 4.34
N ALA A 8 11.79 21.52 5.13
CA ALA A 8 11.72 20.58 6.23
C ALA A 8 12.13 21.27 7.54
N SER A 9 11.30 21.16 8.56
CA SER A 9 11.59 21.63 9.90
C SER A 9 11.97 20.46 10.84
N PRO A 10 12.92 20.63 11.76
CA PRO A 10 13.23 19.61 12.75
C PRO A 10 12.05 19.39 13.67
N ARG A 11 11.86 18.13 14.08
CA ARG A 11 10.77 17.73 14.96
C ARG A 11 11.32 17.04 16.20
N GLU A 12 11.06 17.59 17.37
CA GLU A 12 11.41 17.02 18.67
C GLU A 12 10.26 16.16 19.22
N ASP A 13 9.02 16.64 19.06
CA ASP A 13 7.82 15.94 19.49
C ASP A 13 7.60 14.63 18.73
N ARG A 14 7.52 13.52 19.46
CA ARG A 14 7.27 12.17 18.92
C ARG A 14 5.94 11.63 19.43
N GLY A 15 5.46 10.55 18.78
CA GLY A 15 4.26 9.84 19.17
C GLY A 15 3.01 10.17 18.36
N LYS A 16 1.95 9.37 18.61
CA LYS A 16 0.71 9.35 17.82
C LYS A 16 -0.01 10.71 17.82
N ASN A 17 -0.12 11.34 19.00
CA ASN A 17 -0.89 12.58 19.14
C ASN A 17 -0.16 13.77 18.50
N ALA A 18 1.16 13.86 18.62
CA ALA A 18 1.98 14.89 17.96
C ALA A 18 1.89 14.76 16.44
N ALA A 19 2.05 13.56 15.88
CA ALA A 19 1.91 13.30 14.46
C ALA A 19 0.50 13.64 13.92
N ARG A 20 -0.55 13.37 14.71
CA ARG A 20 -1.93 13.73 14.34
C ARG A 20 -2.11 15.25 14.27
N ARG A 21 -1.59 16.01 15.24
CA ARG A 21 -1.65 17.49 15.24
C ARG A 21 -0.92 18.08 14.03
N LEU A 22 0.28 17.55 13.69
CA LEU A 22 1.02 17.98 12.51
C LEU A 22 0.23 17.81 11.22
N ARG A 23 -0.43 16.66 11.05
CA ARG A 23 -1.24 16.43 9.84
C ARG A 23 -2.45 17.36 9.74
N THR A 24 -3.03 17.79 10.86
CA THR A 24 -4.13 18.77 10.85
C THR A 24 -3.65 20.17 10.46
N THR A 25 -2.37 20.51 10.68
CA THR A 25 -1.77 21.77 10.24
C THR A 25 -1.22 21.74 8.82
N GLY A 26 -1.43 20.61 8.09
CA GLY A 26 -0.95 20.46 6.71
C GLY A 26 0.51 20.09 6.58
N GLN A 27 1.15 19.68 7.68
CA GLN A 27 2.51 19.15 7.68
C GLN A 27 2.50 17.63 7.83
N ILE A 28 3.44 16.96 7.17
CA ILE A 28 3.59 15.51 7.20
C ILE A 28 4.82 15.16 8.01
N PRO A 29 4.70 14.26 9.01
CA PRO A 29 5.87 13.73 9.70
C PRO A 29 6.69 12.85 8.74
N GLY A 30 8.01 12.99 8.80
CA GLY A 30 8.94 12.19 8.01
C GLY A 30 10.25 11.97 8.73
N VAL A 31 11.12 11.21 8.09
CA VAL A 31 12.49 10.95 8.51
C VAL A 31 13.43 11.27 7.37
N LEU A 32 14.46 12.06 7.65
CA LEU A 32 15.54 12.37 6.73
C LEU A 32 16.79 11.59 7.16
N TYR A 33 17.21 10.62 6.36
CA TYR A 33 18.35 9.75 6.66
C TYR A 33 19.27 9.59 5.44
N GLY A 34 20.38 8.89 5.61
CA GLY A 34 21.40 8.70 4.60
C GLY A 34 22.58 9.68 4.71
N GLY A 35 23.64 9.39 3.96
CA GLY A 35 24.91 10.10 4.08
C GLY A 35 25.65 9.78 5.39
N LYS A 36 26.54 10.68 5.82
CA LYS A 36 27.37 10.49 7.03
C LYS A 36 26.68 10.92 8.33
N GLY A 37 25.42 11.40 8.27
CA GLY A 37 24.71 11.94 9.44
C GLY A 37 23.72 10.95 10.07
N ALA A 38 23.36 11.20 11.35
CA ALA A 38 22.29 10.45 12.02
C ALA A 38 20.92 10.75 11.39
N PRO A 39 19.96 9.81 11.45
CA PRO A 39 18.59 10.05 11.01
C PRO A 39 17.94 11.17 11.82
N VAL A 40 17.28 12.09 11.14
CA VAL A 40 16.62 13.24 11.75
C VAL A 40 15.12 13.17 11.50
N ALA A 41 14.32 13.32 12.56
CA ALA A 41 12.88 13.44 12.43
C ALA A 41 12.52 14.84 11.90
N VAL A 42 11.74 14.89 10.83
CA VAL A 42 11.37 16.13 10.16
C VAL A 42 9.85 16.26 10.00
N ALA A 43 9.39 17.49 9.88
CA ALA A 43 8.04 17.82 9.43
C ALA A 43 8.15 18.54 8.10
N VAL A 44 7.41 18.09 7.10
CA VAL A 44 7.48 18.54 5.71
C VAL A 44 6.12 19.05 5.25
N ASN A 45 6.10 20.07 4.39
CA ASN A 45 4.85 20.62 3.87
C ASN A 45 4.18 19.65 2.87
N ALA A 46 2.93 19.27 3.17
CA ALA A 46 2.15 18.34 2.34
C ALA A 46 1.96 18.81 0.89
N LYS A 47 1.75 20.12 0.68
CA LYS A 47 1.51 20.68 -0.65
C LYS A 47 2.74 20.59 -1.56
N GLN A 48 3.94 20.83 -0.99
CA GLN A 48 5.21 20.74 -1.74
C GLN A 48 5.50 19.30 -2.17
N LEU A 49 5.26 18.33 -1.28
CA LEU A 49 5.40 16.90 -1.59
C LEU A 49 4.37 16.45 -2.64
N ALA A 50 3.12 16.89 -2.53
CA ALA A 50 2.10 16.57 -3.52
C ALA A 50 2.48 17.07 -4.93
N GLY A 51 3.23 18.17 -5.03
CA GLY A 51 3.79 18.66 -6.30
C GLY A 51 4.78 17.65 -6.91
N ILE A 52 5.62 17.01 -6.08
CA ILE A 52 6.58 16.00 -6.53
C ILE A 52 5.85 14.78 -7.11
N PHE A 53 4.81 14.29 -6.44
CA PHE A 53 4.04 13.13 -6.94
C PHE A 53 3.31 13.40 -8.25
N ARG A 54 3.05 14.66 -8.60
CA ARG A 54 2.41 15.06 -9.86
C ARG A 54 3.41 15.30 -11.00
N SER A 55 4.71 15.35 -10.71
CA SER A 55 5.74 15.49 -11.75
C SER A 55 5.85 14.23 -12.59
N GLU A 56 6.35 14.35 -13.81
CA GLU A 56 6.52 13.23 -14.76
C GLU A 56 7.42 12.10 -14.20
N SER A 57 8.43 12.46 -13.42
CA SER A 57 9.30 11.48 -12.74
C SER A 57 8.72 10.94 -11.44
N GLY A 58 7.54 11.41 -11.01
CA GLY A 58 6.84 10.94 -9.82
C GLY A 58 7.70 10.94 -8.56
N HIS A 59 7.63 9.84 -7.81
CA HIS A 59 8.41 9.66 -6.58
C HIS A 59 9.92 9.52 -6.78
N ASN A 60 10.39 9.25 -8.00
CA ASN A 60 11.80 9.14 -8.34
C ASN A 60 12.47 10.49 -8.61
N THR A 61 11.74 11.58 -8.44
CA THR A 61 12.26 12.94 -8.60
C THR A 61 13.29 13.27 -7.54
N ILE A 62 14.44 13.76 -7.97
CA ILE A 62 15.48 14.30 -7.09
C ILE A 62 15.16 15.75 -6.78
N PHE A 63 15.10 16.09 -5.51
CA PHE A 63 14.78 17.43 -5.04
C PHE A 63 15.72 17.89 -3.92
N LYS A 64 15.72 19.19 -3.65
CA LYS A 64 16.49 19.78 -2.56
C LYS A 64 15.63 19.93 -1.32
N VAL A 65 16.07 19.34 -0.21
CA VAL A 65 15.45 19.53 1.12
C VAL A 65 16.18 20.65 1.85
N LYS A 66 15.47 21.71 2.14
CA LYS A 66 15.97 22.79 2.97
C LYS A 66 15.70 22.47 4.44
N PHE A 67 16.77 22.19 5.18
CA PHE A 67 16.70 21.89 6.61
C PHE A 67 17.46 22.95 7.39
N GLY A 68 16.74 23.89 7.99
CA GLY A 68 17.34 25.07 8.61
C GLY A 68 18.13 25.91 7.61
N THR A 69 19.43 26.05 7.82
CA THR A 69 20.36 26.76 6.93
C THR A 69 21.00 25.87 5.88
N GLN A 70 20.87 24.55 6.01
CA GLN A 70 21.50 23.56 5.11
C GLN A 70 20.53 23.09 4.04
N GLN A 71 21.07 22.85 2.85
CA GLN A 71 20.33 22.21 1.77
C GLN A 71 20.96 20.85 1.48
N HIS A 72 20.13 19.82 1.40
CA HIS A 72 20.54 18.47 1.08
C HIS A 72 19.78 17.97 -0.16
N THR A 73 20.49 17.32 -1.05
CA THR A 73 19.84 16.61 -2.15
C THR A 73 19.26 15.32 -1.62
N ALA A 74 17.99 15.08 -1.89
CA ALA A 74 17.26 13.91 -1.39
C ALA A 74 16.31 13.36 -2.44
N ILE A 75 15.94 12.11 -2.25
CA ILE A 75 14.89 11.40 -3.00
C ILE A 75 13.86 10.87 -2.00
N LEU A 76 12.63 10.70 -2.45
CA LEU A 76 11.59 10.04 -1.70
C LEU A 76 11.79 8.52 -1.79
N LYS A 77 12.17 7.89 -0.67
CA LYS A 77 12.45 6.44 -0.64
C LYS A 77 11.21 5.62 -0.38
N ASP A 78 10.37 6.09 0.55
CA ASP A 78 9.10 5.45 0.90
C ASP A 78 8.08 6.48 1.35
N TRP A 79 6.79 6.15 1.21
CA TRP A 79 5.69 7.01 1.62
C TRP A 79 4.47 6.18 2.03
N GLN A 80 3.70 6.75 2.93
CA GLN A 80 2.43 6.17 3.36
C GLN A 80 1.29 7.11 3.02
N VAL A 81 0.24 6.55 2.42
CA VAL A 81 -0.97 7.27 2.02
C VAL A 81 -2.17 6.73 2.78
N ASP A 82 -3.06 7.59 3.20
CA ASP A 82 -4.36 7.20 3.75
C ASP A 82 -5.22 6.62 2.62
N PRO A 83 -5.65 5.35 2.71
CA PRO A 83 -6.38 4.69 1.63
C PRO A 83 -7.76 5.31 1.36
N VAL A 84 -8.36 5.99 2.35
CA VAL A 84 -9.68 6.62 2.22
C VAL A 84 -9.59 8.06 1.73
N LYS A 85 -8.66 8.84 2.30
CA LYS A 85 -8.53 10.27 2.01
C LYS A 85 -7.54 10.58 0.90
N GLY A 86 -6.68 9.63 0.52
CA GLY A 86 -5.59 9.84 -0.43
C GLY A 86 -4.51 10.82 0.07
N SER A 87 -4.52 11.19 1.35
CA SER A 87 -3.56 12.13 1.92
C SER A 87 -2.30 11.41 2.40
N LEU A 88 -1.14 12.04 2.23
CA LEU A 88 0.13 11.51 2.73
C LEU A 88 0.14 11.50 4.26
N ILE A 89 0.51 10.36 4.84
CA ILE A 89 0.60 10.13 6.29
C ILE A 89 2.05 10.23 6.78
N HIS A 90 2.99 9.66 6.05
CA HIS A 90 4.41 9.61 6.40
C HIS A 90 5.28 9.63 5.15
N VAL A 91 6.50 10.15 5.27
CA VAL A 91 7.48 10.16 4.18
C VAL A 91 8.88 9.86 4.70
N ASP A 92 9.58 9.07 3.92
CA ASP A 92 10.97 8.70 4.15
C ASP A 92 11.85 9.35 3.09
N LEU A 93 12.71 10.25 3.54
CA LEU A 93 13.59 11.03 2.69
C LEU A 93 15.03 10.51 2.81
N LEU A 94 15.59 10.04 1.71
CA LEU A 94 16.97 9.58 1.64
C LEU A 94 17.87 10.67 1.08
N LYS A 95 18.88 11.11 1.85
CA LYS A 95 19.93 11.99 1.36
C LYS A 95 20.81 11.23 0.38
N ILE A 96 21.02 11.79 -0.78
CA ILE A 96 21.81 11.17 -1.85
C ILE A 96 23.09 11.95 -2.12
N ALA A 97 24.15 11.21 -2.43
CA ALA A 97 25.37 11.70 -3.05
C ALA A 97 25.34 11.30 -4.52
N MET A 98 25.72 12.19 -5.42
CA MET A 98 25.62 11.95 -6.88
C MET A 98 26.53 10.82 -7.37
N ASP A 99 27.55 10.47 -6.59
CA ASP A 99 28.58 9.49 -6.97
C ASP A 99 28.29 8.06 -6.48
N VAL A 100 27.18 7.85 -5.77
CA VAL A 100 26.87 6.55 -5.15
C VAL A 100 25.68 5.92 -5.85
N ARG A 101 25.86 4.68 -6.32
CA ARG A 101 24.74 3.88 -6.85
C ARG A 101 23.71 3.57 -5.77
N MET A 102 22.46 3.59 -6.15
CA MET A 102 21.36 3.34 -5.23
C MET A 102 20.29 2.45 -5.86
N LYS A 103 19.59 1.70 -5.00
CA LYS A 103 18.45 0.89 -5.42
C LYS A 103 17.18 1.71 -5.37
N VAL A 104 16.50 1.78 -6.50
CA VAL A 104 15.27 2.55 -6.67
C VAL A 104 14.19 1.68 -7.28
N LYS A 105 12.94 1.87 -6.85
CA LYS A 105 11.77 1.26 -7.46
C LYS A 105 11.25 2.18 -8.55
N VAL A 106 11.13 1.68 -9.76
CA VAL A 106 10.61 2.43 -10.91
C VAL A 106 9.28 1.84 -11.33
N PRO A 107 8.23 2.67 -11.47
CA PRO A 107 6.94 2.19 -11.94
C PRO A 107 7.00 1.77 -13.41
N VAL A 108 6.24 0.73 -13.74
CA VAL A 108 6.06 0.26 -15.10
C VAL A 108 4.68 0.65 -15.58
N HIS A 109 4.62 1.41 -16.67
CA HIS A 109 3.38 1.78 -17.35
C HIS A 109 3.27 1.03 -18.66
N THR A 110 2.15 0.35 -18.84
CA THR A 110 1.84 -0.34 -20.09
C THR A 110 1.01 0.59 -20.98
N PHE A 111 1.31 0.61 -22.26
CA PHE A 111 0.52 1.33 -23.25
C PHE A 111 0.08 0.38 -24.38
N GLY A 112 -0.99 0.75 -25.09
CA GLY A 112 -1.62 -0.10 -26.08
C GLY A 112 -2.71 -1.01 -25.51
N GLU A 113 -3.50 -1.63 -26.37
CA GLU A 113 -4.53 -2.59 -25.99
C GLU A 113 -4.15 -3.98 -26.50
N PRO A 114 -4.00 -4.98 -25.61
CA PRO A 114 -3.58 -6.31 -25.98
C PRO A 114 -4.52 -6.96 -27.00
N GLN A 115 -3.98 -7.54 -28.07
CA GLN A 115 -4.77 -8.30 -29.07
C GLN A 115 -5.51 -9.47 -28.43
N GLY A 116 -4.94 -10.10 -27.40
CA GLY A 116 -5.59 -11.16 -26.65
C GLY A 116 -6.88 -10.74 -25.95
N VAL A 117 -6.99 -9.45 -25.55
CA VAL A 117 -8.23 -8.89 -25.00
C VAL A 117 -9.22 -8.59 -26.12
N LYS A 118 -8.78 -7.89 -27.19
CA LYS A 118 -9.65 -7.47 -28.30
C LYS A 118 -10.22 -8.62 -29.13
N LEU A 119 -9.36 -9.56 -29.51
CA LEU A 119 -9.72 -10.62 -30.47
C LEU A 119 -10.15 -11.91 -29.80
N GLN A 120 -9.64 -12.20 -28.62
CA GLN A 120 -9.84 -13.49 -27.96
C GLN A 120 -10.65 -13.40 -26.66
N GLY A 121 -11.07 -12.18 -26.25
CA GLY A 121 -11.86 -11.99 -25.05
C GLY A 121 -11.13 -12.30 -23.75
N GLY A 122 -9.78 -12.24 -23.74
CA GLY A 122 -8.97 -12.45 -22.55
C GLY A 122 -9.03 -11.26 -21.57
N ILE A 123 -8.56 -11.48 -20.35
CA ILE A 123 -8.37 -10.44 -19.34
C ILE A 123 -6.88 -10.09 -19.25
N PHE A 124 -6.57 -8.80 -19.34
CA PHE A 124 -5.23 -8.28 -19.08
C PHE A 124 -5.01 -8.11 -17.59
N GLU A 125 -3.98 -8.72 -17.06
CA GLU A 125 -3.61 -8.62 -15.65
C GLU A 125 -2.16 -8.13 -15.51
N MET A 126 -1.97 -7.06 -14.72
CA MET A 126 -0.66 -6.56 -14.37
C MET A 126 -0.28 -7.08 -12.98
N VAL A 127 0.72 -7.95 -12.93
CA VAL A 127 1.22 -8.59 -11.70
C VAL A 127 2.24 -7.72 -11.00
N THR A 128 3.21 -7.18 -11.73
CA THR A 128 4.29 -6.36 -11.18
C THR A 128 4.16 -4.94 -11.73
N ARG A 129 3.94 -4.00 -10.83
CA ARG A 129 3.78 -2.56 -11.17
C ARG A 129 5.06 -1.76 -10.98
N GLU A 130 6.01 -2.28 -10.22
CA GLU A 130 7.27 -1.62 -9.90
C GLU A 130 8.42 -2.58 -10.05
N VAL A 131 9.54 -2.11 -10.60
CA VAL A 131 10.77 -2.89 -10.79
C VAL A 131 11.90 -2.20 -10.04
N GLU A 132 12.68 -2.97 -9.27
CA GLU A 132 13.86 -2.45 -8.58
C GLU A 132 15.07 -2.48 -9.51
N ILE A 133 15.71 -1.32 -9.65
CA ILE A 133 16.94 -1.14 -10.39
C ILE A 133 18.01 -0.51 -9.51
N GLU A 134 19.26 -0.76 -9.82
CA GLU A 134 20.42 -0.09 -9.22
C GLU A 134 21.08 0.80 -10.28
N CYS A 135 21.10 2.11 -10.02
CA CYS A 135 21.65 3.11 -10.92
C CYS A 135 22.24 4.31 -10.18
N LEU A 136 22.91 5.19 -10.91
CA LEU A 136 23.34 6.50 -10.40
C LEU A 136 22.12 7.46 -10.32
N PRO A 137 22.10 8.39 -9.35
CA PRO A 137 20.98 9.32 -9.18
C PRO A 137 20.63 10.14 -10.43
N GLY A 138 21.62 10.49 -11.23
CA GLY A 138 21.40 11.25 -12.47
C GLY A 138 20.80 10.45 -13.64
N GLU A 139 20.74 9.12 -13.51
CA GLU A 139 20.31 8.20 -14.58
C GLU A 139 19.00 7.47 -14.22
N ILE A 140 18.34 7.87 -13.12
CA ILE A 140 17.08 7.26 -12.70
C ILE A 140 15.98 7.60 -13.71
N PRO A 141 15.35 6.61 -14.38
CA PRO A 141 14.18 6.86 -15.21
C PRO A 141 12.96 7.19 -14.36
N GLY A 142 12.11 8.06 -14.85
CA GLY A 142 10.84 8.36 -14.17
C GLY A 142 9.88 7.16 -14.19
N GLU A 143 9.77 6.51 -15.33
CA GLU A 143 8.89 5.36 -15.57
C GLU A 143 9.46 4.48 -16.70
N PHE A 144 9.07 3.20 -16.69
CA PHE A 144 9.27 2.31 -17.84
C PHE A 144 7.97 2.22 -18.64
N ARG A 145 8.01 2.57 -19.92
CA ARG A 145 6.87 2.42 -20.83
C ARG A 145 7.04 1.17 -21.68
N VAL A 146 6.06 0.28 -21.63
CA VAL A 146 6.11 -0.99 -22.36
C VAL A 146 4.87 -1.17 -23.20
N ASP A 147 5.05 -1.54 -24.47
CA ASP A 147 3.94 -1.83 -25.38
C ASP A 147 3.41 -3.24 -25.13
N VAL A 148 2.10 -3.32 -24.91
CA VAL A 148 1.38 -4.59 -24.70
C VAL A 148 0.47 -4.96 -25.88
N SER A 149 0.51 -4.19 -26.97
CA SER A 149 -0.40 -4.36 -28.12
C SER A 149 -0.31 -5.77 -28.75
N GLU A 150 0.87 -6.40 -28.75
CA GLU A 150 1.08 -7.73 -29.35
C GLU A 150 0.81 -8.91 -28.39
N LEU A 151 0.38 -8.64 -27.15
CA LEU A 151 0.14 -9.69 -26.18
C LEU A 151 -1.14 -10.47 -26.53
N MET A 152 -0.97 -11.79 -26.74
CA MET A 152 -2.05 -12.77 -26.93
C MET A 152 -2.32 -13.53 -25.64
N ILE A 153 -3.43 -14.28 -25.59
CA ILE A 153 -3.74 -15.19 -24.48
C ILE A 153 -2.61 -16.19 -24.27
N GLY A 154 -2.18 -16.36 -23.02
CA GLY A 154 -1.08 -17.23 -22.60
C GLY A 154 0.32 -16.65 -22.79
N LYS A 155 0.47 -15.50 -23.45
CA LYS A 155 1.74 -14.78 -23.49
C LYS A 155 1.90 -13.89 -22.26
N GLN A 156 3.14 -13.77 -21.79
CA GLN A 156 3.53 -12.96 -20.64
C GLN A 156 4.69 -12.05 -21.01
N LEU A 157 4.66 -10.84 -20.45
CA LEU A 157 5.74 -9.88 -20.50
C LEU A 157 6.57 -10.02 -19.21
N ARG A 158 7.88 -10.11 -19.33
CA ARG A 158 8.80 -10.30 -18.20
C ARG A 158 9.66 -9.05 -17.97
N VAL A 159 10.25 -8.98 -16.78
CA VAL A 159 11.18 -7.88 -16.41
C VAL A 159 12.40 -7.82 -17.35
N GLY A 160 12.84 -8.98 -17.87
CA GLY A 160 13.92 -9.04 -18.85
C GLY A 160 13.62 -8.41 -20.22
N ASP A 161 12.32 -8.20 -20.55
CA ASP A 161 11.88 -7.60 -21.82
C ASP A 161 11.82 -6.06 -21.75
N LEU A 162 12.14 -5.48 -20.58
CA LEU A 162 12.15 -4.03 -20.41
C LEU A 162 13.30 -3.39 -21.21
N PRO A 163 13.08 -2.20 -21.77
CA PRO A 163 14.13 -1.42 -22.43
C PRO A 163 15.09 -0.83 -21.39
N VAL A 164 15.99 -1.64 -20.86
CA VAL A 164 16.98 -1.23 -19.86
C VAL A 164 18.36 -1.19 -20.50
N ASP A 165 19.07 -0.06 -20.33
CA ASP A 165 20.46 0.08 -20.73
C ASP A 165 21.40 -0.59 -19.71
N PRO A 166 21.99 -1.75 -20.03
CA PRO A 166 22.81 -2.49 -19.07
C PRO A 166 24.09 -1.76 -18.64
N ALA A 167 24.52 -0.75 -19.40
CA ALA A 167 25.67 0.08 -19.05
C ALA A 167 25.41 1.07 -17.92
N LYS A 168 24.17 1.53 -17.76
CA LYS A 168 23.77 2.57 -16.79
C LYS A 168 23.03 2.01 -15.61
N MET A 169 22.23 0.98 -15.81
CA MET A 169 21.30 0.42 -14.84
C MET A 169 21.49 -1.08 -14.73
N THR A 170 21.42 -1.58 -13.50
CA THR A 170 21.44 -3.01 -13.22
C THR A 170 20.09 -3.41 -12.65
N LEU A 171 19.43 -4.42 -13.23
CA LEU A 171 18.19 -4.99 -12.70
C LEU A 171 18.51 -5.74 -11.40
N VAL A 172 17.83 -5.37 -10.32
CA VAL A 172 17.89 -6.07 -9.02
C VAL A 172 16.76 -7.11 -8.93
N THR A 173 15.62 -6.79 -9.54
CA THR A 173 14.47 -7.71 -9.65
C THR A 173 14.82 -8.86 -10.60
N ASP A 174 14.35 -10.07 -10.27
CA ASP A 174 14.54 -11.26 -11.11
C ASP A 174 14.01 -11.00 -12.54
N PRO A 175 14.87 -11.16 -13.59
CA PRO A 175 14.46 -10.96 -14.97
C PRO A 175 13.34 -11.90 -15.43
N GLN A 176 13.15 -13.06 -14.78
CA GLN A 176 12.08 -14.01 -15.09
C GLN A 176 10.72 -13.59 -14.49
N ARG A 177 10.69 -12.60 -13.62
CA ARG A 177 9.45 -12.13 -13.00
C ARG A 177 8.50 -11.56 -14.04
N VAL A 178 7.22 -11.96 -13.97
CA VAL A 178 6.18 -11.51 -14.89
C VAL A 178 5.72 -10.10 -14.51
N ILE A 179 5.68 -9.21 -15.51
CA ILE A 179 5.11 -7.86 -15.38
C ILE A 179 3.62 -7.90 -15.65
N ALA A 180 3.24 -8.44 -16.82
CA ALA A 180 1.86 -8.50 -17.25
C ALA A 180 1.62 -9.76 -18.09
N HIS A 181 0.39 -10.24 -18.09
CA HIS A 181 -0.04 -11.36 -18.93
C HIS A 181 -1.52 -11.24 -19.33
N VAL A 182 -1.93 -12.02 -20.33
CA VAL A 182 -3.33 -12.11 -20.73
C VAL A 182 -3.83 -13.52 -20.45
N VAL A 183 -4.88 -13.62 -19.63
CA VAL A 183 -5.52 -14.86 -19.23
C VAL A 183 -6.85 -15.04 -19.97
N ALA A 184 -7.15 -16.28 -20.40
CA ALA A 184 -8.47 -16.60 -20.90
C ALA A 184 -9.51 -16.54 -19.79
N LEU A 185 -10.67 -15.97 -20.07
CA LEU A 185 -11.83 -16.11 -19.19
C LEU A 185 -12.19 -17.61 -19.11
N ARG A 186 -12.05 -18.20 -17.94
CA ARG A 186 -12.64 -19.49 -17.65
C ARG A 186 -14.13 -19.26 -17.40
N VAL A 187 -14.93 -19.38 -18.45
CA VAL A 187 -16.37 -19.51 -18.30
C VAL A 187 -16.56 -20.83 -17.57
N GLU A 188 -16.86 -20.79 -16.31
CA GLU A 188 -17.41 -21.95 -15.61
C GLU A 188 -18.80 -22.15 -16.23
N GLU A 189 -18.87 -23.04 -17.22
CA GLU A 189 -20.15 -23.57 -17.70
C GLU A 189 -20.80 -24.20 -16.47
N GLU A 190 -21.71 -23.46 -15.82
CA GLU A 190 -22.76 -24.06 -15.02
C GLU A 190 -23.43 -25.08 -15.95
N LYS A 191 -23.07 -26.36 -15.80
CA LYS A 191 -23.82 -27.46 -16.39
C LYS A 191 -25.24 -27.27 -15.87
N PRO A 192 -26.20 -27.02 -16.74
CA PRO A 192 -27.59 -27.08 -16.31
C PRO A 192 -27.83 -28.49 -15.80
N ALA A 193 -28.13 -28.57 -14.52
CA ALA A 193 -28.69 -29.78 -13.92
C ALA A 193 -30.12 -29.95 -14.51
N GLU A 194 -30.17 -30.41 -15.74
CA GLU A 194 -31.42 -30.76 -16.38
C GLU A 194 -31.44 -32.27 -16.63
N ALA A 195 -32.53 -32.86 -16.18
CA ALA A 195 -33.01 -34.17 -16.50
C ALA A 195 -32.44 -35.37 -15.71
N VAL A 196 -32.95 -35.57 -14.50
CA VAL A 196 -33.53 -36.88 -14.12
C VAL A 196 -34.77 -36.64 -13.27
N ALA A 197 -35.86 -36.30 -13.91
CA ALA A 197 -37.19 -36.39 -13.35
C ALA A 197 -38.09 -37.01 -14.40
N ALA A 198 -38.07 -38.30 -14.48
CA ALA A 198 -39.19 -39.04 -15.03
C ALA A 198 -39.23 -40.46 -14.44
N GLU A 199 -40.40 -40.76 -13.94
CA GLU A 199 -40.92 -42.10 -13.67
C GLU A 199 -40.68 -42.73 -12.29
N ALA A 200 -41.62 -42.44 -11.38
CA ALA A 200 -42.48 -43.51 -10.90
C ALA A 200 -43.64 -42.93 -10.06
N ALA A 201 -44.78 -43.19 -10.53
CA ALA A 201 -46.09 -42.75 -10.08
C ALA A 201 -46.59 -43.41 -8.78
N VAL A 202 -47.43 -42.64 -8.14
CA VAL A 202 -48.75 -42.88 -7.51
C VAL A 202 -48.78 -43.35 -6.05
N PRO A 203 -49.91 -43.14 -5.33
CA PRO A 203 -50.05 -42.22 -4.19
C PRO A 203 -50.46 -42.94 -2.93
N ALA A 204 -50.26 -42.33 -1.77
CA ALA A 204 -51.10 -42.57 -0.60
C ALA A 204 -50.99 -41.40 0.37
N GLU A 205 -52.00 -40.60 0.43
CA GLU A 205 -52.52 -39.84 1.58
C GLU A 205 -53.05 -40.81 2.64
N PRO A 206 -53.47 -40.31 3.81
CA PRO A 206 -52.95 -39.33 4.72
C PRO A 206 -52.77 -39.91 6.14
N GLU A 207 -52.20 -39.20 7.06
CA GLU A 207 -52.81 -39.06 8.43
C GLU A 207 -52.04 -38.07 9.33
N VAL A 208 -52.84 -37.24 9.81
CA VAL A 208 -52.66 -36.24 10.88
C VAL A 208 -52.41 -36.97 12.19
N ILE A 209 -51.43 -36.51 12.98
CA ILE A 209 -51.58 -36.45 14.46
C ILE A 209 -50.74 -35.32 15.02
N LYS A 210 -51.44 -34.48 15.69
CA LYS A 210 -51.23 -33.41 16.60
C LYS A 210 -50.39 -33.76 17.84
N LYS A 211 -49.86 -32.71 18.44
CA LYS A 211 -49.56 -32.51 19.86
C LYS A 211 -48.25 -33.15 20.36
N GLY A 212 -47.46 -32.41 21.02
CA GLY A 212 -47.57 -31.45 22.05
C GLY A 212 -46.25 -31.24 22.74
N LYS A 213 -46.10 -30.02 23.23
CA LYS A 213 -45.64 -29.73 24.59
C LYS A 213 -44.19 -30.06 24.95
N LYS A 214 -43.46 -29.08 25.25
CA LYS A 214 -43.15 -28.38 26.51
C LYS A 214 -41.66 -28.37 26.75
N GLU A 215 -41.12 -27.17 26.84
CA GLU A 215 -40.53 -26.59 28.06
C GLU A 215 -39.45 -27.40 28.76
N GLU A 216 -38.43 -26.62 29.02
CA GLU A 216 -37.31 -26.78 29.97
C GLU A 216 -36.00 -27.05 29.21
N GLU A 217 -34.95 -26.28 29.31
CA GLU A 217 -34.35 -25.46 30.34
C GLU A 217 -33.49 -24.39 29.71
N GLY A 218 -33.75 -23.14 30.04
CA GLY A 218 -32.81 -22.09 30.00
C GLY A 218 -32.45 -21.76 31.40
N GLU A 219 -31.25 -21.85 31.78
CA GLU A 219 -30.66 -21.19 32.94
C GLU A 219 -29.23 -21.72 33.07
N GLU A 220 -28.32 -20.94 32.57
CA GLU A 220 -26.97 -20.78 33.12
C GLU A 220 -26.17 -19.92 32.13
N VAL A 221 -26.17 -18.64 32.33
CA VAL A 221 -25.05 -17.71 32.16
C VAL A 221 -25.51 -16.29 32.53
N ALA A 222 -25.71 -16.08 33.82
CA ALA A 222 -25.85 -14.71 34.33
C ALA A 222 -25.32 -14.63 35.77
N GLU A 223 -24.03 -14.91 35.95
CA GLU A 223 -23.37 -14.64 37.23
C GLU A 223 -21.86 -14.53 37.03
N ALA A 224 -21.38 -13.39 36.48
CA ALA A 224 -19.97 -12.94 36.56
C ALA A 224 -19.83 -11.47 36.10
N ALA A 225 -20.61 -10.57 36.67
CA ALA A 225 -20.42 -9.14 36.43
C ALA A 225 -20.88 -8.28 37.63
N GLU A 226 -20.45 -8.63 38.83
CA GLU A 226 -20.62 -7.74 39.97
C GLU A 226 -19.62 -8.04 41.10
N GLU A 227 -18.33 -7.80 40.80
CA GLU A 227 -17.33 -7.59 41.85
C GLU A 227 -16.14 -6.86 41.31
N LYS A 228 -16.17 -5.53 41.25
CA LYS A 228 -15.05 -4.59 41.45
C LYS A 228 -15.52 -3.16 41.17
N PRO A 229 -15.89 -2.41 42.20
CA PRO A 229 -15.13 -1.21 42.52
C PRO A 229 -15.16 -0.87 44.03
N LYS A 230 -14.33 -1.44 44.83
CA LYS A 230 -14.16 -1.04 46.25
C LYS A 230 -12.69 -0.90 46.70
N GLU A 231 -11.73 -0.94 45.79
CA GLU A 231 -10.32 -0.86 46.17
C GLU A 231 -9.57 0.42 45.70
N LYS A 232 -10.29 1.38 45.16
CA LYS A 232 -9.67 2.67 44.71
C LYS A 232 -9.98 3.89 45.60
N GLU A 233 -10.63 3.72 46.71
CA GLU A 233 -10.94 4.83 47.64
C GLU A 233 -10.04 4.87 48.90
N LYS A 234 -9.21 3.85 49.15
CA LYS A 234 -8.32 3.81 50.32
C LYS A 234 -6.88 4.29 50.08
N GLU A 235 -6.52 4.61 48.84
CA GLU A 235 -5.17 5.08 48.51
C GLU A 235 -5.03 6.60 48.35
N LYS A 236 -6.15 7.33 48.41
CA LYS A 236 -6.17 8.79 48.33
C LYS A 236 -6.11 9.52 49.66
N ASP A 237 -6.32 8.82 50.77
CA ASP A 237 -6.26 9.46 52.11
C ASP A 237 -4.92 9.31 52.83
N LYS A 238 -3.97 8.55 52.32
CA LYS A 238 -2.64 8.43 52.91
C LYS A 238 -1.61 9.44 52.39
N ASP A 239 -1.88 10.17 51.33
CA ASP A 239 -0.95 11.17 50.78
C ASP A 239 -1.23 12.63 51.28
N LYS A 240 -2.26 12.84 52.08
CA LYS A 240 -2.54 14.16 52.66
C LYS A 240 -1.97 14.38 54.07
N GLU A 241 -1.44 13.34 54.71
CA GLU A 241 -0.94 13.44 56.09
C GLU A 241 0.62 13.55 56.22
N LYS A 242 1.34 13.58 55.08
CA LYS A 242 2.81 13.75 55.04
C LYS A 242 3.31 15.10 54.54
N LYS A 243 2.41 16.11 54.46
CA LYS A 243 2.81 17.48 54.16
C LYS A 243 2.11 18.45 55.14
N LYS A 244 2.43 18.33 56.39
CA LYS A 244 2.32 19.37 57.37
C LYS A 244 3.56 19.38 58.24
#